data_7c22d135d0fbb14344c5eaa1d7942b00
#
_entry.id   7c22d135d0fbb14344c5eaa1d7942b00
#
_cell.length_a   1.000
_cell.length_b   1.000
_cell.length_c   1.000
_cell.angle_alpha   90.00
_cell.angle_beta   90.00
_cell.angle_gamma   90.00
#
_symmetry.space_group_name_H-M   'P 1'
#
loop_
_entity.id
_entity.type
_entity.pdbx_description
1 polymer ?
#
loop_
_entity_poly.entity_id
_entity_poly.type
_entity_poly.pdbx_seq_one_letter_code
_entity_poly.pdbx_strand_id
1 'polypeptide(L)'
;MPQRPARLAGYSVFAAMLASAGLPIYIHAPKFYLDEYGLGLTALAGVLFVLRLFDLVQDPILGWLAQVARTWRRPMVGGAVLLLAASMIGLFAVTPPIAPIWWFALTLTGLFSSFSLLTICFYAQGVMKAKAASGGHLQLASWREAGSLIGISVAAVAPVALAALTDQPFALFALLFALLGGVALWAMRGEWTGGAVQTASVSPLLVLSDPMTRRLLVLALVNAAPVAVTSTLFLFFVESRL
;
A
#
# COMPACT_ATOMS: atom_id res chain seq x y z
N MET A 1 -32.32 -2.59 -2.32
CA MET A 1 -31.76 -3.92 -2.00
C MET A 1 -31.10 -3.83 -0.64
N PRO A 2 -31.36 -4.71 0.33
CA PRO A 2 -30.68 -4.70 1.61
C PRO A 2 -29.17 -4.93 1.38
N GLN A 3 -28.36 -4.05 1.93
CA GLN A 3 -26.89 -4.18 1.84
C GLN A 3 -26.46 -5.39 2.68
N ARG A 4 -25.69 -6.30 2.07
CA ARG A 4 -25.12 -7.43 2.82
C ARG A 4 -24.17 -6.89 3.90
N PRO A 5 -24.17 -7.48 5.12
CA PRO A 5 -23.25 -7.08 6.16
C PRO A 5 -21.80 -7.22 5.66
N ALA A 6 -20.95 -6.29 6.07
CA ALA A 6 -19.53 -6.28 5.68
C ALA A 6 -18.85 -7.56 6.19
N ARG A 7 -18.01 -8.17 5.37
CA ARG A 7 -17.17 -9.31 5.76
C ARG A 7 -15.91 -8.77 6.45
N LEU A 8 -16.00 -8.50 7.74
CA LEU A 8 -14.93 -7.87 8.53
C LEU A 8 -13.58 -8.60 8.40
N ALA A 9 -13.59 -9.94 8.40
CA ALA A 9 -12.37 -10.72 8.16
C ALA A 9 -11.73 -10.43 6.79
N GLY A 10 -12.53 -10.21 5.74
CA GLY A 10 -12.01 -9.82 4.43
C GLY A 10 -11.27 -8.48 4.47
N TYR A 11 -11.82 -7.50 5.20
CA TYR A 11 -11.15 -6.20 5.41
C TYR A 11 -9.85 -6.35 6.19
N SER A 12 -9.79 -7.22 7.20
CA SER A 12 -8.57 -7.50 7.96
C SER A 12 -7.48 -8.12 7.07
N VAL A 13 -7.82 -9.15 6.28
CA VAL A 13 -6.86 -9.81 5.38
C VAL A 13 -6.35 -8.85 4.30
N PHE A 14 -7.22 -8.02 3.73
CA PHE A 14 -6.81 -7.05 2.72
C PHE A 14 -5.93 -5.96 3.32
N ALA A 15 -6.23 -5.50 4.52
CA ALA A 15 -5.41 -4.56 5.28
C ALA A 15 -4.03 -5.16 5.61
N ALA A 16 -3.98 -6.44 6.01
CA ALA A 16 -2.73 -7.14 6.25
C ALA A 16 -1.86 -7.23 4.99
N MET A 17 -2.46 -7.53 3.84
CA MET A 17 -1.76 -7.53 2.55
C MET A 17 -1.17 -6.15 2.22
N LEU A 18 -1.96 -5.08 2.34
CA LEU A 18 -1.47 -3.72 2.09
C LEU A 18 -0.35 -3.34 3.07
N ALA A 19 -0.54 -3.57 4.36
CA ALA A 19 0.45 -3.23 5.37
C ALA A 19 1.76 -4.01 5.22
N SER A 20 1.68 -5.28 4.78
CA SER A 20 2.86 -6.11 4.54
C SER A 20 3.68 -5.67 3.33
N ALA A 21 3.14 -4.85 2.43
CA ALA A 21 3.90 -4.27 1.33
C ALA A 21 4.84 -3.12 1.76
N GLY A 22 4.51 -2.41 2.84
CA GLY A 22 5.22 -1.19 3.24
C GLY A 22 6.69 -1.39 3.58
N LEU A 23 7.00 -2.28 4.53
CA LEU A 23 8.38 -2.53 4.96
C LEU A 23 9.31 -3.03 3.84
N PRO A 24 8.92 -4.02 3.02
CA PRO A 24 9.72 -4.43 1.89
C PRO A 24 10.12 -3.29 0.96
N ILE A 25 9.20 -2.37 0.70
CA ILE A 25 9.43 -1.26 -0.22
C ILE A 25 10.49 -0.30 0.32
N TYR A 26 10.42 0.06 1.61
CA TYR A 26 11.25 1.13 2.16
C TYR A 26 12.53 0.66 2.81
N ILE A 27 12.57 -0.55 3.32
CA ILE A 27 13.68 -1.07 4.11
C ILE A 27 14.40 -2.19 3.37
N HIS A 28 13.68 -3.23 2.99
CA HIS A 28 14.28 -4.42 2.43
C HIS A 28 14.77 -4.24 0.99
N ALA A 29 14.03 -3.53 0.14
CA ALA A 29 14.39 -3.38 -1.26
C ALA A 29 15.69 -2.57 -1.46
N PRO A 30 15.88 -1.40 -0.82
CA PRO A 30 17.16 -0.68 -0.93
C PRO A 30 18.34 -1.51 -0.43
N LYS A 31 18.18 -2.18 0.72
CA LYS A 31 19.24 -3.05 1.25
C LYS A 31 19.54 -4.22 0.33
N PHE A 32 18.53 -4.91 -0.19
CA PHE A 32 18.70 -6.02 -1.14
C PHE A 32 19.45 -5.60 -2.39
N TYR A 33 19.11 -4.43 -2.97
CA TYR A 33 19.80 -3.93 -4.17
C TYR A 33 21.20 -3.39 -3.90
N LEU A 34 21.45 -2.91 -2.69
CA LEU A 34 22.80 -2.55 -2.24
C LEU A 34 23.68 -3.81 -2.13
N ASP A 35 23.18 -4.84 -1.44
CA ASP A 35 23.96 -6.05 -1.11
C ASP A 35 24.14 -6.95 -2.34
N GLU A 36 23.09 -7.15 -3.16
CA GLU A 36 23.09 -8.12 -4.26
C GLU A 36 23.66 -7.54 -5.57
N TYR A 37 23.37 -6.26 -5.85
CA TYR A 37 23.75 -5.62 -7.13
C TYR A 37 24.79 -4.51 -6.97
N GLY A 38 25.27 -4.24 -5.77
CA GLY A 38 26.29 -3.22 -5.50
C GLY A 38 25.87 -1.78 -5.81
N LEU A 39 24.53 -1.51 -5.81
CA LEU A 39 24.04 -0.14 -6.07
C LEU A 39 24.34 0.78 -4.91
N GLY A 40 24.92 1.95 -5.21
CA GLY A 40 25.21 2.94 -4.18
C GLY A 40 23.95 3.47 -3.49
N LEU A 41 24.01 3.63 -2.16
CA LEU A 41 22.88 4.10 -1.34
C LEU A 41 22.33 5.46 -1.83
N THR A 42 23.20 6.35 -2.30
CA THR A 42 22.81 7.66 -2.86
C THR A 42 21.92 7.49 -4.11
N ALA A 43 22.24 6.54 -4.99
CA ALA A 43 21.45 6.29 -6.19
C ALA A 43 20.07 5.71 -5.83
N LEU A 44 20.04 4.74 -4.89
CA LEU A 44 18.79 4.16 -4.39
C LEU A 44 17.90 5.21 -3.71
N ALA A 45 18.48 6.04 -2.85
CA ALA A 45 17.79 7.16 -2.21
C ALA A 45 17.26 8.18 -3.24
N GLY A 46 18.04 8.46 -4.28
CA GLY A 46 17.63 9.32 -5.40
C GLY A 46 16.40 8.78 -6.12
N VAL A 47 16.36 7.48 -6.43
CA VAL A 47 15.17 6.84 -7.04
C VAL A 47 13.96 6.94 -6.12
N LEU A 48 14.11 6.62 -4.84
CA LEU A 48 13.01 6.72 -3.87
C LEU A 48 12.48 8.15 -3.75
N PHE A 49 13.37 9.14 -3.75
CA PHE A 49 12.98 10.56 -3.71
C PHE A 49 12.18 10.97 -4.95
N VAL A 50 12.66 10.60 -6.14
CA VAL A 50 11.95 10.90 -7.41
C VAL A 50 10.57 10.22 -7.43
N LEU A 51 10.48 8.98 -6.96
CA LEU A 51 9.20 8.28 -6.86
C LEU A 51 8.23 8.98 -5.89
N ARG A 52 8.73 9.55 -4.78
CA ARG A 52 7.90 10.35 -3.87
C ARG A 52 7.35 11.63 -4.52
N LEU A 53 8.15 12.28 -5.36
CA LEU A 53 7.66 13.42 -6.14
C LEU A 53 6.63 12.98 -7.19
N PHE A 54 6.84 11.81 -7.79
CA PHE A 54 5.89 11.23 -8.73
C PHE A 54 4.55 10.91 -8.06
N ASP A 55 4.56 10.35 -6.83
CA ASP A 55 3.35 10.06 -6.06
C ASP A 55 2.49 11.33 -5.85
N LEU A 56 3.12 12.47 -5.61
CA LEU A 56 2.42 13.74 -5.42
C LEU A 56 1.50 14.11 -6.61
N VAL A 57 1.94 13.77 -7.83
CA VAL A 57 1.17 13.99 -9.06
C VAL A 57 0.24 12.82 -9.35
N GLN A 58 0.72 11.60 -9.11
CA GLN A 58 0.00 10.37 -9.42
C GLN A 58 -1.22 10.15 -8.53
N ASP A 59 -1.13 10.38 -7.21
CA ASP A 59 -2.19 10.08 -6.25
C ASP A 59 -3.51 10.82 -6.54
N PRO A 60 -3.52 12.12 -6.90
CA PRO A 60 -4.73 12.79 -7.36
C PRO A 60 -5.34 12.16 -8.61
N ILE A 61 -4.51 11.73 -9.57
CA ILE A 61 -4.97 11.08 -10.80
C ILE A 61 -5.59 9.71 -10.49
N LEU A 62 -4.95 8.91 -9.64
CA LEU A 62 -5.47 7.63 -9.18
C LEU A 62 -6.76 7.79 -8.38
N GLY A 63 -6.88 8.83 -7.57
CA GLY A 63 -8.10 9.19 -6.86
C GLY A 63 -9.26 9.52 -7.82
N TRP A 64 -8.99 10.31 -8.85
CA TRP A 64 -9.94 10.60 -9.91
C TRP A 64 -10.33 9.33 -10.69
N LEU A 65 -9.35 8.51 -11.08
CA LEU A 65 -9.58 7.23 -11.76
C LEU A 65 -10.47 6.30 -10.92
N ALA A 66 -10.18 6.14 -9.63
CA ALA A 66 -10.96 5.34 -8.71
C ALA A 66 -12.42 5.82 -8.58
N GLN A 67 -12.65 7.12 -8.79
CA GLN A 67 -13.98 7.73 -8.78
C GLN A 67 -14.72 7.51 -10.09
N VAL A 68 -14.08 7.73 -11.23
CA VAL A 68 -14.68 7.58 -12.56
C VAL A 68 -14.94 6.10 -12.88
N ALA A 69 -13.98 5.24 -12.59
CA ALA A 69 -14.05 3.80 -12.86
C ALA A 69 -14.81 3.01 -11.78
N ARG A 70 -15.78 3.61 -11.08
CA ARG A 70 -16.56 2.94 -10.01
C ARG A 70 -17.26 1.66 -10.45
N THR A 71 -17.79 1.63 -11.66
CA THR A 71 -18.45 0.46 -12.24
C THR A 71 -17.46 -0.69 -12.52
N TRP A 72 -16.21 -0.34 -12.76
CA TRP A 72 -15.08 -1.24 -13.04
C TRP A 72 -14.20 -1.49 -11.81
N ARG A 73 -14.67 -1.15 -10.60
CA ARG A 73 -13.86 -1.26 -9.37
C ARG A 73 -13.30 -2.66 -9.14
N ARG A 74 -14.11 -3.72 -9.38
CA ARG A 74 -13.63 -5.11 -9.20
C ARG A 74 -12.46 -5.45 -10.11
N PRO A 75 -12.55 -5.32 -11.46
CA PRO A 75 -11.42 -5.60 -12.32
C PRO A 75 -10.24 -4.66 -12.09
N MET A 76 -10.48 -3.40 -11.76
CA MET A 76 -9.45 -2.42 -11.45
C MET A 76 -8.64 -2.82 -10.20
N VAL A 77 -9.31 -3.18 -9.11
CA VAL A 77 -8.66 -3.69 -7.89
C VAL A 77 -7.95 -5.01 -8.18
N GLY A 78 -8.55 -5.92 -8.95
CA GLY A 78 -7.91 -7.17 -9.38
C GLY A 78 -6.61 -6.91 -10.14
N GLY A 79 -6.65 -6.03 -11.15
CA GLY A 79 -5.46 -5.63 -11.92
C GLY A 79 -4.39 -4.96 -11.06
N ALA A 80 -4.80 -4.11 -10.11
CA ALA A 80 -3.86 -3.46 -9.20
C ALA A 80 -3.19 -4.46 -8.23
N VAL A 81 -3.91 -5.46 -7.70
CA VAL A 81 -3.29 -6.52 -6.87
C VAL A 81 -2.35 -7.38 -7.71
N LEU A 82 -2.71 -7.71 -8.95
CA LEU A 82 -1.82 -8.43 -9.86
C LEU A 82 -0.54 -7.62 -10.17
N LEU A 83 -0.68 -6.33 -10.43
CA LEU A 83 0.47 -5.44 -10.65
C LEU A 83 1.34 -5.34 -9.38
N LEU A 84 0.73 -5.22 -8.20
CA LEU A 84 1.44 -5.18 -6.92
C LEU A 84 2.25 -6.47 -6.71
N ALA A 85 1.63 -7.63 -6.93
CA ALA A 85 2.27 -8.94 -6.80
C ALA A 85 3.38 -9.15 -7.85
N ALA A 86 3.12 -8.82 -9.12
CA ALA A 86 4.11 -8.93 -10.18
C ALA A 86 5.32 -8.01 -9.94
N SER A 87 5.08 -6.79 -9.46
CA SER A 87 6.14 -5.85 -9.11
C SER A 87 6.96 -6.33 -7.91
N MET A 88 6.32 -6.94 -6.89
CA MET A 88 7.02 -7.53 -5.74
C MET A 88 7.89 -8.73 -6.18
N ILE A 89 7.36 -9.60 -7.04
CA ILE A 89 8.12 -10.72 -7.63
C ILE A 89 9.27 -10.18 -8.49
N GLY A 90 9.00 -9.19 -9.35
CA GLY A 90 10.03 -8.54 -10.17
C GLY A 90 11.14 -7.93 -9.36
N LEU A 91 10.81 -7.35 -8.21
CA LEU A 91 11.77 -6.68 -7.32
C LEU A 91 12.72 -7.67 -6.62
N PHE A 92 12.22 -8.84 -6.18
CA PHE A 92 12.96 -9.73 -5.28
C PHE A 92 13.25 -11.13 -5.85
N ALA A 93 12.50 -11.58 -6.86
CA ALA A 93 12.62 -12.95 -7.37
C ALA A 93 13.11 -13.03 -8.82
N VAL A 94 13.20 -11.89 -9.51
CA VAL A 94 13.65 -11.83 -10.90
C VAL A 94 14.97 -11.10 -11.00
N THR A 95 15.98 -11.74 -11.61
CA THR A 95 17.22 -11.06 -11.94
C THR A 95 16.95 -9.94 -12.95
N PRO A 96 17.44 -8.72 -12.70
CA PRO A 96 17.16 -7.58 -13.55
C PRO A 96 17.55 -7.84 -15.03
N PRO A 97 16.60 -7.78 -15.98
CA PRO A 97 16.89 -7.95 -17.40
C PRO A 97 17.52 -6.72 -18.04
N ILE A 98 17.53 -5.60 -17.31
CA ILE A 98 18.13 -4.30 -17.67
C ILE A 98 19.04 -3.85 -16.53
N ALA A 99 19.71 -2.70 -16.68
CA ALA A 99 20.54 -2.17 -15.59
C ALA A 99 19.76 -2.12 -14.25
N PRO A 100 20.33 -2.66 -13.15
CA PRO A 100 19.63 -2.87 -11.87
C PRO A 100 18.91 -1.63 -11.33
N ILE A 101 19.50 -0.43 -11.53
CA ILE A 101 18.88 0.82 -11.07
C ILE A 101 17.56 1.13 -11.80
N TRP A 102 17.46 0.86 -13.10
CA TRP A 102 16.25 1.09 -13.86
C TRP A 102 15.19 0.02 -13.57
N TRP A 103 15.64 -1.22 -13.34
CA TRP A 103 14.73 -2.29 -12.92
C TRP A 103 14.14 -2.01 -11.54
N PHE A 104 14.96 -1.56 -10.59
CA PHE A 104 14.54 -1.10 -9.27
C PHE A 104 13.50 0.03 -9.38
N ALA A 105 13.78 1.06 -10.18
CA ALA A 105 12.86 2.16 -10.41
C ALA A 105 11.53 1.71 -11.03
N LEU A 106 11.56 0.82 -12.03
CA LEU A 106 10.39 0.31 -12.72
C LEU A 106 9.49 -0.52 -11.79
N THR A 107 10.08 -1.47 -11.05
CA THR A 107 9.35 -2.34 -10.13
C THR A 107 8.77 -1.56 -8.97
N LEU A 108 9.49 -0.59 -8.41
CA LEU A 108 8.98 0.30 -7.38
C LEU A 108 7.86 1.21 -7.91
N THR A 109 7.95 1.72 -9.13
CA THR A 109 6.85 2.48 -9.76
C THR A 109 5.57 1.66 -9.80
N GLY A 110 5.66 0.41 -10.23
CA GLY A 110 4.52 -0.52 -10.22
C GLY A 110 3.96 -0.77 -8.82
N LEU A 111 4.85 -0.96 -7.83
CA LEU A 111 4.48 -1.13 -6.42
C LEU A 111 3.77 0.10 -5.85
N PHE A 112 4.36 1.29 -5.99
CA PHE A 112 3.77 2.52 -5.47
C PHE A 112 2.42 2.84 -6.13
N SER A 113 2.34 2.75 -7.46
CA SER A 113 1.11 3.02 -8.21
C SER A 113 -0.02 2.08 -7.82
N SER A 114 0.26 0.78 -7.75
CA SER A 114 -0.74 -0.22 -7.37
C SER A 114 -1.12 -0.10 -5.89
N PHE A 115 -0.17 0.12 -5.00
CA PHE A 115 -0.39 0.32 -3.57
C PHE A 115 -1.28 1.54 -3.31
N SER A 116 -0.98 2.68 -3.94
CA SER A 116 -1.77 3.91 -3.79
C SER A 116 -3.20 3.71 -4.29
N LEU A 117 -3.39 3.15 -5.50
CA LEU A 117 -4.71 2.86 -6.04
C LEU A 117 -5.52 1.92 -5.14
N LEU A 118 -4.90 0.84 -4.65
CA LEU A 118 -5.53 -0.12 -3.76
C LEU A 118 -5.94 0.53 -2.43
N THR A 119 -5.07 1.36 -1.86
CA THR A 119 -5.32 2.09 -0.62
C THR A 119 -6.52 3.02 -0.79
N ILE A 120 -6.55 3.83 -1.85
CA ILE A 120 -7.68 4.72 -2.15
C ILE A 120 -8.98 3.93 -2.29
N CYS A 121 -8.98 2.86 -3.07
CA CYS A 121 -10.16 2.02 -3.29
C CYS A 121 -10.63 1.33 -2.01
N PHE A 122 -9.69 0.83 -1.19
CA PHE A 122 -9.97 0.12 0.05
C PHE A 122 -10.60 1.03 1.10
N TYR A 123 -10.03 2.21 1.33
CA TYR A 123 -10.60 3.18 2.28
C TYR A 123 -11.96 3.71 1.81
N ALA A 124 -12.10 4.04 0.52
CA ALA A 124 -13.38 4.47 -0.03
C ALA A 124 -14.47 3.39 0.11
N GLN A 125 -14.12 2.11 -0.09
CA GLN A 125 -15.05 0.99 0.10
C GLN A 125 -15.41 0.81 1.58
N GLY A 126 -14.43 0.95 2.48
CA GLY A 126 -14.64 0.89 3.92
C GLY A 126 -15.64 1.92 4.42
N VAL A 127 -15.52 3.17 4.00
CA VAL A 127 -16.46 4.25 4.37
C VAL A 127 -17.90 3.92 3.91
N MET A 128 -18.06 3.39 2.69
CA MET A 128 -19.40 3.02 2.20
C MET A 128 -20.01 1.87 2.99
N LYS A 129 -19.21 0.86 3.32
CA LYS A 129 -19.68 -0.36 4.02
C LYS A 129 -19.88 -0.15 5.52
N ALA A 130 -19.14 0.75 6.14
CA ALA A 130 -19.28 1.05 7.56
C ALA A 130 -20.69 1.55 7.93
N LYS A 131 -21.37 2.25 7.00
CA LYS A 131 -22.77 2.67 7.19
C LYS A 131 -23.75 1.48 7.28
N ALA A 132 -23.39 0.34 6.70
CA ALA A 132 -24.22 -0.88 6.69
C ALA A 132 -23.76 -1.93 7.72
N ALA A 133 -22.63 -1.71 8.40
CA ALA A 133 -22.12 -2.61 9.42
C ALA A 133 -22.83 -2.38 10.76
N SER A 134 -23.18 -3.45 11.47
CA SER A 134 -23.86 -3.41 12.76
C SER A 134 -23.08 -2.63 13.84
N GLY A 135 -21.74 -2.69 13.80
CA GLY A 135 -20.82 -1.93 14.67
C GLY A 135 -20.28 -0.63 14.06
N GLY A 136 -20.80 -0.22 12.88
CA GLY A 136 -20.44 1.03 12.23
C GLY A 136 -18.97 1.17 11.83
N HIS A 137 -18.51 2.42 11.82
CA HIS A 137 -17.13 2.77 11.43
C HIS A 137 -16.08 2.21 12.39
N LEU A 138 -16.38 2.16 13.70
CA LEU A 138 -15.44 1.73 14.72
C LEU A 138 -15.07 0.25 14.55
N GLN A 139 -16.06 -0.62 14.39
CA GLN A 139 -15.82 -2.05 14.23
C GLN A 139 -15.01 -2.35 12.97
N LEU A 140 -15.36 -1.72 11.84
CA LEU A 140 -14.62 -1.90 10.60
C LEU A 140 -13.18 -1.39 10.71
N ALA A 141 -12.98 -0.24 11.37
CA ALA A 141 -11.66 0.31 11.64
C ALA A 141 -10.82 -0.64 12.51
N SER A 142 -11.39 -1.18 13.59
CA SER A 142 -10.68 -2.12 14.48
C SER A 142 -10.18 -3.37 13.74
N TRP A 143 -11.03 -3.98 12.90
CA TRP A 143 -10.62 -5.14 12.10
C TRP A 143 -9.54 -4.79 11.08
N ARG A 144 -9.65 -3.64 10.44
CA ARG A 144 -8.64 -3.14 9.50
C ARG A 144 -7.30 -2.91 10.21
N GLU A 145 -7.30 -2.20 11.34
CA GLU A 145 -6.07 -1.92 12.08
C GLU A 145 -5.43 -3.19 12.64
N ALA A 146 -6.22 -4.14 13.15
CA ALA A 146 -5.73 -5.44 13.59
C ALA A 146 -5.04 -6.19 12.43
N GLY A 147 -5.67 -6.19 11.24
CA GLY A 147 -5.06 -6.77 10.04
C GLY A 147 -3.76 -6.07 9.66
N SER A 148 -3.75 -4.74 9.67
CA SER A 148 -2.54 -3.95 9.34
C SER A 148 -1.39 -4.23 10.30
N LEU A 149 -1.66 -4.30 11.61
CA LEU A 149 -0.65 -4.62 12.62
C LEU A 149 -0.06 -6.03 12.42
N ILE A 150 -0.90 -7.02 12.14
CA ILE A 150 -0.45 -8.37 11.83
C ILE A 150 0.41 -8.37 10.56
N GLY A 151 -0.07 -7.71 9.50
CA GLY A 151 0.63 -7.66 8.22
C GLY A 151 2.02 -7.03 8.32
N ILE A 152 2.14 -5.88 8.99
CA ILE A 152 3.43 -5.20 9.16
C ILE A 152 4.38 -6.01 10.04
N SER A 153 3.86 -6.63 11.12
CA SER A 153 4.68 -7.45 12.03
C SER A 153 5.22 -8.69 11.33
N VAL A 154 4.38 -9.37 10.53
CA VAL A 154 4.82 -10.52 9.72
C VAL A 154 5.86 -10.07 8.69
N ALA A 155 5.62 -8.99 7.97
CA ALA A 155 6.55 -8.49 6.94
C ALA A 155 7.91 -8.07 7.52
N ALA A 156 7.93 -7.58 8.76
CA ALA A 156 9.18 -7.21 9.44
C ALA A 156 10.08 -8.42 9.73
N VAL A 157 9.47 -9.55 10.12
CA VAL A 157 10.20 -10.75 10.56
C VAL A 157 10.39 -11.76 9.43
N ALA A 158 9.49 -11.78 8.44
CA ALA A 158 9.42 -12.82 7.43
C ALA A 158 10.76 -13.04 6.67
N PRO A 159 11.47 -12.03 6.14
CA PRO A 159 12.72 -12.27 5.42
C PRO A 159 13.77 -12.96 6.28
N VAL A 160 13.90 -12.58 7.55
CA VAL A 160 14.84 -13.16 8.50
C VAL A 160 14.44 -14.61 8.83
N ALA A 161 13.15 -14.85 9.09
CA ALA A 161 12.66 -16.21 9.38
C ALA A 161 12.80 -17.14 8.16
N LEU A 162 12.55 -16.62 6.95
CA LEU A 162 12.69 -17.39 5.71
C LEU A 162 14.15 -17.68 5.35
N ALA A 163 15.12 -16.88 5.81
CA ALA A 163 16.53 -17.15 5.62
C ALA A 163 16.99 -18.46 6.31
N ALA A 164 16.26 -18.92 7.32
CA ALA A 164 16.51 -20.24 7.93
C ALA A 164 15.99 -21.42 7.07
N LEU A 165 15.16 -21.16 6.06
CA LEU A 165 14.50 -22.17 5.22
C LEU A 165 15.01 -22.22 3.78
N THR A 166 15.60 -21.14 3.28
CA THR A 166 16.02 -21.00 1.89
C THR A 166 17.16 -20.00 1.73
N ASP A 167 17.99 -20.22 0.70
CA ASP A 167 19.04 -19.29 0.29
C ASP A 167 18.47 -18.03 -0.42
N GLN A 168 17.17 -18.03 -0.76
CA GLN A 168 16.50 -16.92 -1.42
C GLN A 168 15.29 -16.41 -0.63
N PRO A 169 15.48 -15.87 0.59
CA PRO A 169 14.39 -15.50 1.48
C PRO A 169 13.48 -14.39 0.91
N PHE A 170 14.04 -13.43 0.21
CA PHE A 170 13.28 -12.35 -0.41
C PHE A 170 12.42 -12.83 -1.59
N ALA A 171 12.91 -13.76 -2.39
CA ALA A 171 12.13 -14.36 -3.48
C ALA A 171 10.95 -15.16 -2.92
N LEU A 172 11.18 -15.98 -1.89
CA LEU A 172 10.10 -16.71 -1.23
C LEU A 172 9.09 -15.76 -0.57
N PHE A 173 9.57 -14.69 0.07
CA PHE A 173 8.70 -13.65 0.62
C PHE A 173 7.79 -13.03 -0.47
N ALA A 174 8.34 -12.68 -1.64
CA ALA A 174 7.57 -12.11 -2.74
C ALA A 174 6.48 -13.09 -3.26
N LEU A 175 6.77 -14.38 -3.32
CA LEU A 175 5.78 -15.40 -3.72
C LEU A 175 4.68 -15.56 -2.66
N LEU A 176 5.03 -15.59 -1.38
CA LEU A 176 4.06 -15.65 -0.28
C LEU A 176 3.18 -14.38 -0.24
N PHE A 177 3.78 -13.22 -0.53
CA PHE A 177 3.04 -11.96 -0.67
C PHE A 177 2.04 -12.02 -1.84
N ALA A 178 2.45 -12.55 -2.99
CA ALA A 178 1.55 -12.72 -4.14
C ALA A 178 0.38 -13.67 -3.80
N LEU A 179 0.65 -14.77 -3.08
CA LEU A 179 -0.39 -15.67 -2.58
C LEU A 179 -1.35 -14.95 -1.63
N LEU A 180 -0.82 -14.16 -0.68
CA LEU A 180 -1.63 -13.33 0.22
C LEU A 180 -2.51 -12.35 -0.56
N GLY A 181 -2.00 -11.76 -1.64
CA GLY A 181 -2.76 -10.92 -2.56
C GLY A 181 -3.95 -11.64 -3.18
N GLY A 182 -3.75 -12.88 -3.64
CA GLY A 182 -4.80 -13.75 -4.15
C GLY A 182 -5.87 -14.07 -3.10
N VAL A 183 -5.44 -14.40 -1.87
CA VAL A 183 -6.35 -14.65 -0.74
C VAL A 183 -7.14 -13.39 -0.38
N ALA A 184 -6.49 -12.22 -0.34
CA ALA A 184 -7.12 -10.94 -0.05
C ALA A 184 -8.19 -10.57 -1.11
N LEU A 185 -7.90 -10.78 -2.40
CA LEU A 185 -8.88 -10.60 -3.48
C LEU A 185 -10.06 -11.53 -3.32
N TRP A 186 -9.82 -12.80 -3.03
CA TRP A 186 -10.88 -13.79 -2.83
C TRP A 186 -11.75 -13.45 -1.62
N ALA A 187 -11.13 -13.06 -0.49
CA ALA A 187 -11.83 -12.68 0.73
C ALA A 187 -12.74 -11.46 0.51
N MET A 188 -12.28 -10.49 -0.26
CA MET A 188 -12.98 -9.23 -0.55
C MET A 188 -13.86 -9.29 -1.81
N ARG A 189 -13.94 -10.42 -2.53
CA ARG A 189 -14.63 -10.52 -3.83
C ARG A 189 -16.09 -10.05 -3.85
N GLY A 190 -16.79 -10.13 -2.72
CA GLY A 190 -18.17 -9.69 -2.56
C GLY A 190 -18.35 -8.26 -2.04
N GLU A 191 -17.25 -7.62 -1.66
CA GLU A 191 -17.27 -6.29 -1.02
C GLU A 191 -17.12 -5.15 -2.01
N TRP A 192 -16.45 -5.37 -3.15
CA TRP A 192 -16.23 -4.37 -4.19
C TRP A 192 -17.52 -4.07 -4.95
N THR A 193 -18.43 -3.33 -4.33
CA THR A 193 -19.70 -2.94 -4.96
C THR A 193 -19.60 -1.50 -5.44
N GLY A 194 -19.97 -1.28 -6.70
CA GLY A 194 -20.12 0.04 -7.29
C GLY A 194 -21.38 0.76 -6.77
N GLY A 195 -21.48 0.96 -5.45
CA GLY A 195 -22.59 1.69 -4.87
C GLY A 195 -22.55 3.15 -5.33
N ALA A 196 -23.69 3.64 -5.78
CA ALA A 196 -23.89 5.05 -6.12
C ALA A 196 -23.87 5.89 -4.83
N VAL A 197 -22.68 6.26 -4.36
CA VAL A 197 -22.60 7.49 -3.58
C VAL A 197 -22.64 8.61 -4.61
N GLN A 198 -23.75 9.32 -4.68
CA GLN A 198 -23.83 10.59 -5.35
C GLN A 198 -22.96 11.58 -4.56
N THR A 199 -21.67 11.47 -4.69
CA THR A 199 -20.80 12.59 -4.41
C THR A 199 -20.67 13.33 -5.73
N ALA A 200 -21.32 14.47 -5.83
CA ALA A 200 -20.95 15.47 -6.81
C ALA A 200 -19.41 15.53 -6.79
N SER A 201 -18.78 15.59 -7.96
CA SER A 201 -17.35 15.80 -8.08
C SER A 201 -17.03 17.16 -7.46
N VAL A 202 -16.72 17.16 -6.18
CA VAL A 202 -16.35 18.37 -5.47
C VAL A 202 -14.94 18.71 -5.93
N SER A 203 -14.78 19.86 -6.56
CA SER A 203 -13.48 20.36 -6.95
C SER A 203 -12.54 20.39 -5.73
N PRO A 204 -11.29 19.92 -5.85
CA PRO A 204 -10.32 20.00 -4.76
C PRO A 204 -10.18 21.43 -4.19
N LEU A 205 -10.29 22.43 -5.03
CA LEU A 205 -10.27 23.86 -4.62
C LEU A 205 -11.46 24.22 -3.74
N LEU A 206 -12.63 23.64 -3.99
CA LEU A 206 -13.83 23.87 -3.17
C LEU A 206 -13.71 23.20 -1.79
N VAL A 207 -13.05 22.04 -1.72
CA VAL A 207 -12.74 21.33 -0.46
C VAL A 207 -11.75 22.15 0.37
N LEU A 208 -10.72 22.73 -0.25
CA LEU A 208 -9.73 23.58 0.41
C LEU A 208 -10.29 24.96 0.84
N SER A 209 -11.41 25.41 0.25
CA SER A 209 -12.07 26.66 0.64
C SER A 209 -12.84 26.54 1.97
N ASP A 210 -13.23 25.32 2.37
CA ASP A 210 -13.91 25.09 3.64
C ASP A 210 -12.94 25.18 4.83
N PRO A 211 -13.16 26.12 5.78
CA PRO A 211 -12.26 26.32 6.92
C PRO A 211 -12.13 25.09 7.82
N MET A 212 -13.18 24.28 7.96
CA MET A 212 -13.18 23.08 8.79
C MET A 212 -12.30 22.00 8.15
N THR A 213 -12.46 21.77 6.86
CA THR A 213 -11.65 20.83 6.09
C THR A 213 -10.18 21.23 6.10
N ARG A 214 -9.88 22.51 5.94
CA ARG A 214 -8.50 23.03 6.01
C ARG A 214 -7.88 22.79 7.37
N ARG A 215 -8.61 23.01 8.47
CA ARG A 215 -8.13 22.71 9.84
C ARG A 215 -7.87 21.22 10.04
N LEU A 216 -8.74 20.35 9.55
CA LEU A 216 -8.54 18.90 9.59
C LEU A 216 -7.30 18.46 8.81
N LEU A 217 -7.07 19.03 7.63
CA LEU A 217 -5.89 18.73 6.81
C LEU A 217 -4.60 19.19 7.51
N VAL A 218 -4.59 20.38 8.11
CA VAL A 218 -3.44 20.88 8.89
C VAL A 218 -3.18 19.98 10.09
N LEU A 219 -4.21 19.58 10.84
CA LEU A 219 -4.07 18.67 11.98
C LEU A 219 -3.54 17.29 11.53
N ALA A 220 -4.04 16.77 10.43
CA ALA A 220 -3.55 15.52 9.85
C ALA A 220 -2.07 15.63 9.46
N LEU A 221 -1.68 16.73 8.83
CA LEU A 221 -0.28 16.99 8.44
C LEU A 221 0.64 17.07 9.68
N VAL A 222 0.24 17.85 10.68
CA VAL A 222 1.01 18.00 11.94
C VAL A 222 1.13 16.66 12.67
N ASN A 223 0.11 15.81 12.63
CA ASN A 223 0.15 14.48 13.24
C ASN A 223 1.01 13.47 12.45
N ALA A 224 1.00 13.54 11.12
CA ALA A 224 1.75 12.63 10.26
C ALA A 224 3.24 13.00 10.14
N ALA A 225 3.58 14.29 10.17
CA ALA A 225 4.94 14.77 9.98
C ALA A 225 5.97 14.20 10.98
N PRO A 226 5.71 14.15 12.31
CA PRO A 226 6.65 13.56 13.28
C PRO A 226 6.90 12.08 13.00
N VAL A 227 5.86 11.32 12.64
CA VAL A 227 5.97 9.88 12.33
C VAL A 227 6.83 9.68 11.08
N ALA A 228 6.61 10.47 10.03
CA ALA A 228 7.41 10.41 8.80
C ALA A 228 8.88 10.73 9.06
N VAL A 229 9.17 11.79 9.80
CA VAL A 229 10.53 12.21 10.17
C VAL A 229 11.20 11.13 11.04
N THR A 230 10.53 10.65 12.08
CA THR A 230 11.10 9.63 12.99
C THR A 230 11.37 8.33 12.26
N SER A 231 10.46 7.88 11.40
CA SER A 231 10.65 6.65 10.62
C SER A 231 11.83 6.75 9.66
N THR A 232 12.04 7.90 9.07
CA THR A 232 13.19 8.13 8.16
C THR A 232 14.51 8.20 8.93
N LEU A 233 14.53 8.93 10.05
CA LEU A 233 15.74 9.11 10.85
C LEU A 233 16.10 7.87 11.67
N PHE A 234 15.12 7.03 12.01
CA PHE A 234 15.35 5.85 12.83
C PHE A 234 16.39 4.89 12.22
N LEU A 235 16.33 4.67 10.93
CA LEU A 235 17.29 3.82 10.21
C LEU A 235 18.71 4.38 10.30
N PHE A 236 18.89 5.68 10.05
CA PHE A 236 20.18 6.33 10.18
C PHE A 236 20.71 6.32 11.61
N PHE A 237 19.81 6.47 12.59
CA PHE A 237 20.18 6.39 14.00
C PHE A 237 20.64 4.98 14.39
N VAL A 238 19.92 3.94 13.97
CA VAL A 238 20.31 2.55 14.24
C VAL A 238 21.64 2.21 13.60
N GLU A 239 21.86 2.59 12.33
CA GLU A 239 23.10 2.32 11.61
C GLU A 239 24.30 3.09 12.18
N SER A 240 24.07 4.25 12.80
CA SER A 240 25.15 5.06 13.43
C SER A 240 25.52 4.58 14.83
N ARG A 241 24.69 3.72 15.48
CA ARG A 241 24.86 3.31 16.90
C ARG A 241 25.13 1.82 17.08
N LEU A 242 24.87 1.00 16.07
CA LEU A 242 25.13 -0.45 16.05
C LEU A 242 26.26 -0.80 15.07
#